data_02df9a5d60d04d2d99b96a72ef434269
#
_entry.id   02df9a5d60d04d2d99b96a72ef434269
#
_cell.length_a   1.000
_cell.length_b   1.000
_cell.length_c   1.000
_cell.angle_alpha   90.00
_cell.angle_beta   90.00
_cell.angle_gamma   90.00
#
_symmetry.space_group_name_H-M   'P 1'
#
loop_
_entity.id
_entity.type
_entity.pdbx_description
1 polymer ?
#
loop_
_entity_poly.entity_id
_entity_poly.type
_entity_poly.pdbx_seq_one_letter_code
_entity_poly.pdbx_strand_id
1 'polypeptide(L)'
;MATPTTGARGAIREALDGWKTYEESGDMPTGLSYKGGSKRGVRGAAAAAAAAAATKDTLYHVAAGETRITRAGGLVYIPRMLGIHHDVAALRHCRTNGLFVLLYGPPGTGKTAMVEAAFNGDLYTVAGSGDTETADFVGTFYQKPDGNFAWSDGPLLKAMEEGKPLLIDEVALVDPKVMAVVYSAMDGRGEIVVTANPERGIVKAKEGFYVAGAYNPNAPGARVSEALLSRFPIHIEVNSDFDLARSLGVASNFITVAKNLDTKRLNGEITWSPQLRECIAFKKISETFGEKLAIANVLSSCPDEDRAVVADVLSRQFGEKTGSLQLGAQV
;
A
#
# COMPACT_ATOMS: atom_id res chain seq x y z
N MET A 1 15.53 42.10 14.17
CA MET A 1 14.38 41.47 13.48
C MET A 1 14.61 41.60 11.97
N ALA A 2 15.08 40.55 11.33
CA ALA A 2 15.32 40.52 9.89
C ALA A 2 14.19 39.72 9.23
N THR A 3 13.49 40.32 8.30
CA THR A 3 12.46 39.71 7.47
C THR A 3 13.08 38.77 6.45
N PRO A 4 12.53 37.56 6.21
CA PRO A 4 13.10 36.63 5.25
C PRO A 4 12.76 37.04 3.83
N THR A 5 13.77 37.00 3.03
CA THR A 5 13.94 37.43 1.65
C THR A 5 12.96 36.78 0.67
N THR A 6 12.41 37.62 -0.18
CA THR A 6 11.59 37.36 -1.38
C THR A 6 12.27 36.46 -2.44
N GLY A 7 13.53 36.05 -2.26
CA GLY A 7 14.31 35.26 -3.24
C GLY A 7 13.88 33.81 -3.39
N ALA A 8 13.51 33.13 -2.30
CA ALA A 8 13.19 31.69 -2.35
C ALA A 8 11.83 31.39 -3.03
N ARG A 9 10.85 32.28 -2.87
CA ARG A 9 9.55 32.14 -3.53
C ARG A 9 9.60 32.41 -5.04
N GLY A 10 10.52 33.29 -5.48
CA GLY A 10 10.77 33.57 -6.90
C GLY A 10 11.39 32.36 -7.60
N ALA A 11 12.42 31.75 -7.01
CA ALA A 11 13.10 30.60 -7.57
C ALA A 11 12.22 29.34 -7.67
N ILE A 12 11.31 29.13 -6.70
CA ILE A 12 10.34 28.03 -6.75
C ILE A 12 9.29 28.27 -7.85
N ARG A 13 8.87 29.51 -8.06
CA ARG A 13 7.92 29.87 -9.11
C ARG A 13 8.53 29.75 -10.50
N GLU A 14 9.76 30.18 -10.71
CA GLU A 14 10.50 29.98 -11.96
C GLU A 14 10.75 28.49 -12.27
N ALA A 15 11.08 27.68 -11.26
CA ALA A 15 11.21 26.23 -11.43
C ALA A 15 9.86 25.58 -11.83
N LEU A 16 8.75 25.96 -11.20
CA LEU A 16 7.41 25.45 -11.52
C LEU A 16 6.94 25.89 -12.92
N ASP A 17 7.24 27.11 -13.33
CA ASP A 17 6.88 27.60 -14.68
C ASP A 17 7.76 26.96 -15.75
N GLY A 18 9.04 26.67 -15.46
CA GLY A 18 9.93 25.89 -16.33
C GLY A 18 9.48 24.45 -16.54
N TRP A 19 8.93 23.82 -15.51
CA TRP A 19 8.34 22.47 -15.61
C TRP A 19 7.06 22.43 -16.46
N LYS A 20 6.19 23.44 -16.35
CA LYS A 20 5.00 23.56 -17.21
C LYS A 20 5.36 23.70 -18.70
N THR A 21 6.39 24.48 -19.00
CA THR A 21 6.87 24.65 -20.38
C THR A 21 7.48 23.37 -20.93
N TYR A 22 8.16 22.57 -20.10
CA TYR A 22 8.69 21.26 -20.45
C TYR A 22 7.58 20.24 -20.77
N GLU A 23 6.48 20.24 -19.99
CA GLU A 23 5.31 19.38 -20.25
C GLU A 23 4.59 19.72 -21.55
N GLU A 24 4.61 21.01 -21.97
CA GLU A 24 3.92 21.48 -23.18
C GLU A 24 4.78 21.39 -24.45
N SER A 25 6.10 21.54 -24.37
CA SER A 25 6.99 21.67 -25.54
C SER A 25 8.03 20.57 -25.69
N GLY A 26 8.34 19.82 -24.63
CA GLY A 26 9.40 18.82 -24.63
C GLY A 26 10.83 19.38 -24.67
N ASP A 27 10.99 20.70 -24.57
CA ASP A 27 12.30 21.37 -24.62
C ASP A 27 12.81 21.75 -23.23
N MET A 28 13.97 21.23 -22.83
CA MET A 28 14.63 21.55 -21.56
C MET A 28 14.98 23.05 -21.46
N PRO A 29 14.78 23.69 -20.31
CA PRO A 29 15.16 25.08 -20.08
C PRO A 29 16.66 25.28 -20.29
N THR A 30 17.04 26.16 -21.18
CA THR A 30 18.43 26.56 -21.46
C THR A 30 18.96 27.43 -20.33
N GLY A 31 19.75 26.84 -19.39
CA GLY A 31 20.30 27.64 -18.27
C GLY A 31 21.40 26.98 -17.46
N LEU A 32 21.88 25.77 -17.76
CA LEU A 32 23.02 25.14 -17.06
C LEU A 32 24.16 24.82 -18.04
N SER A 33 25.10 25.78 -18.21
CA SER A 33 26.34 25.55 -18.97
C SER A 33 27.37 24.88 -18.08
N TYR A 34 27.67 23.60 -18.34
CA TYR A 34 28.85 22.91 -17.78
C TYR A 34 30.00 23.06 -18.77
N LYS A 35 31.09 23.76 -18.36
CA LYS A 35 32.30 23.89 -19.15
C LYS A 35 33.24 22.71 -18.87
N GLY A 36 33.58 21.95 -19.89
CA GLY A 36 34.78 21.16 -20.00
C GLY A 36 34.65 19.64 -19.95
N GLY A 37 34.82 18.97 -21.10
CA GLY A 37 35.07 17.54 -21.23
C GLY A 37 34.82 17.02 -22.63
N SER A 38 35.78 16.29 -23.20
CA SER A 38 35.90 15.79 -24.57
C SER A 38 34.56 15.21 -25.16
N LYS A 39 34.21 15.72 -26.34
CA LYS A 39 32.92 15.53 -27.03
C LYS A 39 32.63 14.13 -27.59
N ARG A 40 33.43 13.10 -27.38
CA ARG A 40 33.20 11.75 -27.96
C ARG A 40 32.67 10.69 -26.99
N GLY A 41 32.95 10.81 -25.69
CA GLY A 41 32.42 9.86 -24.65
C GLY A 41 31.01 10.17 -24.15
N VAL A 42 30.63 11.47 -24.21
CA VAL A 42 29.38 11.96 -23.57
C VAL A 42 28.10 11.61 -24.36
N ARG A 43 28.19 11.50 -25.70
CA ARG A 43 27.02 11.13 -26.53
C ARG A 43 26.59 9.68 -26.33
N GLY A 44 27.53 8.75 -26.09
CA GLY A 44 27.18 7.35 -25.83
C GLY A 44 26.56 7.13 -24.46
N ALA A 45 27.12 7.80 -23.43
CA ALA A 45 26.61 7.70 -22.06
C ALA A 45 25.24 8.39 -21.88
N ALA A 46 25.04 9.56 -22.51
CA ALA A 46 23.75 10.26 -22.49
C ALA A 46 22.67 9.49 -23.26
N ALA A 47 23.01 8.89 -24.43
CA ALA A 47 22.08 8.04 -25.17
C ALA A 47 21.78 6.73 -24.44
N ALA A 48 22.76 6.12 -23.76
CA ALA A 48 22.52 4.94 -22.93
C ALA A 48 21.70 5.26 -21.68
N ALA A 49 21.95 6.42 -21.04
CA ALA A 49 21.15 6.89 -19.89
C ALA A 49 19.73 7.28 -20.31
N ALA A 50 19.55 7.92 -21.48
CA ALA A 50 18.23 8.23 -22.04
C ALA A 50 17.47 6.96 -22.46
N ALA A 51 18.17 5.97 -23.06
CA ALA A 51 17.58 4.68 -23.37
C ALA A 51 17.24 3.87 -22.10
N ALA A 52 18.07 3.92 -21.06
CA ALA A 52 17.78 3.30 -19.76
C ALA A 52 16.65 4.02 -19.02
N ALA A 53 16.55 5.36 -19.12
CA ALA A 53 15.43 6.13 -18.60
C ALA A 53 14.14 5.85 -19.37
N ALA A 54 14.19 5.78 -20.72
CA ALA A 54 13.05 5.45 -21.55
C ALA A 54 12.57 4.00 -21.33
N THR A 55 13.49 3.05 -21.04
CA THR A 55 13.13 1.66 -20.69
C THR A 55 12.57 1.58 -19.27
N LYS A 56 13.06 2.41 -18.34
CA LYS A 56 12.46 2.53 -16.99
C LYS A 56 11.06 3.12 -17.05
N ASP A 57 10.83 4.15 -17.85
CA ASP A 57 9.52 4.82 -17.99
C ASP A 57 8.46 3.90 -18.62
N THR A 58 8.82 3.10 -19.63
CA THR A 58 7.88 2.16 -20.29
C THR A 58 7.47 0.98 -19.40
N LEU A 59 8.28 0.59 -18.41
CA LEU A 59 7.94 -0.50 -17.48
C LEU A 59 6.95 -0.09 -16.39
N TYR A 60 6.70 1.20 -16.17
CA TYR A 60 5.95 1.70 -15.01
C TYR A 60 4.77 2.61 -15.34
N HIS A 61 4.53 2.92 -16.62
CA HIS A 61 3.29 3.58 -16.99
C HIS A 61 2.10 2.62 -16.83
N VAL A 62 1.16 2.99 -15.95
CA VAL A 62 -0.24 2.63 -16.22
C VAL A 62 -0.55 3.32 -17.54
N ALA A 63 -0.74 2.57 -18.61
CA ALA A 63 -1.04 3.15 -19.92
C ALA A 63 -2.23 4.11 -19.73
N ALA A 64 -2.14 5.31 -20.28
CA ALA A 64 -3.23 6.27 -20.23
C ALA A 64 -4.49 5.56 -20.76
N GLY A 65 -5.43 5.22 -19.84
CA GLY A 65 -6.63 4.42 -20.15
C GLY A 65 -6.72 3.05 -19.47
N GLU A 66 -5.71 2.57 -18.74
CA GLU A 66 -5.81 1.32 -17.97
C GLU A 66 -6.68 1.56 -16.72
N THR A 67 -7.97 1.22 -16.83
CA THR A 67 -8.95 1.40 -15.76
C THR A 67 -9.04 0.19 -14.83
N ARG A 68 -8.35 -0.91 -15.14
CA ARG A 68 -8.39 -2.18 -14.39
C ARG A 68 -7.05 -2.88 -14.46
N ILE A 69 -6.57 -3.35 -13.32
CA ILE A 69 -5.32 -4.11 -13.21
C ILE A 69 -5.63 -5.48 -12.62
N THR A 70 -5.26 -6.53 -13.35
CA THR A 70 -5.38 -7.90 -12.84
C THR A 70 -4.20 -8.20 -11.92
N ARG A 71 -4.47 -8.50 -10.65
CA ARG A 71 -3.47 -8.90 -9.66
C ARG A 71 -3.12 -10.38 -9.79
N ALA A 72 -2.04 -10.81 -9.16
CA ALA A 72 -1.76 -12.22 -8.96
C ALA A 72 -3.00 -12.93 -8.37
N GLY A 73 -3.37 -14.10 -8.93
CA GLY A 73 -4.61 -14.80 -8.55
C GLY A 73 -5.89 -14.37 -9.28
N GLY A 74 -5.79 -13.49 -10.31
CA GLY A 74 -6.91 -13.13 -11.18
C GLY A 74 -7.87 -12.07 -10.61
N LEU A 75 -7.59 -11.54 -9.42
CA LEU A 75 -8.41 -10.49 -8.82
C LEU A 75 -8.14 -9.14 -9.48
N VAL A 76 -9.20 -8.38 -9.75
CA VAL A 76 -9.10 -7.07 -10.40
C VAL A 76 -8.97 -5.97 -9.36
N TYR A 77 -8.04 -5.04 -9.60
CA TYR A 77 -7.90 -3.78 -8.90
C TYR A 77 -8.30 -2.63 -9.83
N ILE A 78 -9.07 -1.68 -9.32
CA ILE A 78 -9.41 -0.44 -10.03
C ILE A 78 -8.58 0.67 -9.39
N PRO A 79 -7.63 1.28 -10.14
CA PRO A 79 -6.80 2.36 -9.63
C PRO A 79 -7.63 3.57 -9.17
N ARG A 80 -7.19 4.17 -8.08
CA ARG A 80 -7.76 5.40 -7.51
C ARG A 80 -6.81 6.57 -7.72
N MET A 81 -7.32 7.78 -7.58
CA MET A 81 -6.51 8.98 -7.74
C MET A 81 -5.80 9.35 -6.42
N LEU A 82 -4.49 9.55 -6.49
CA LEU A 82 -3.66 10.17 -5.47
C LEU A 82 -3.19 11.53 -6.01
N GLY A 83 -3.93 12.59 -5.72
CA GLY A 83 -3.75 13.88 -6.37
C GLY A 83 -4.03 13.77 -7.87
N ILE A 84 -3.03 14.05 -8.72
CA ILE A 84 -3.12 13.95 -10.18
C ILE A 84 -2.65 12.60 -10.74
N HIS A 85 -2.11 11.72 -9.89
CA HIS A 85 -1.57 10.42 -10.30
C HIS A 85 -2.52 9.28 -9.95
N HIS A 86 -2.52 8.22 -10.74
CA HIS A 86 -3.09 6.96 -10.27
C HIS A 86 -2.23 6.38 -9.14
N ASP A 87 -2.86 5.87 -8.10
CA ASP A 87 -2.22 5.30 -6.90
C ASP A 87 -1.16 4.23 -7.23
N VAL A 88 -1.46 3.34 -8.18
CA VAL A 88 -0.54 2.32 -8.68
C VAL A 88 0.67 2.93 -9.37
N ALA A 89 0.47 3.95 -10.21
CA ALA A 89 1.57 4.68 -10.87
C ALA A 89 2.42 5.41 -9.82
N ALA A 90 1.78 6.06 -8.83
CA ALA A 90 2.46 6.73 -7.73
C ALA A 90 3.38 5.77 -6.94
N LEU A 91 2.90 4.56 -6.61
CA LEU A 91 3.73 3.55 -5.93
C LEU A 91 4.93 3.10 -6.79
N ARG A 92 4.73 2.93 -8.08
CA ARG A 92 5.81 2.58 -9.02
C ARG A 92 6.86 3.71 -9.09
N HIS A 93 6.42 4.97 -9.16
CA HIS A 93 7.32 6.12 -9.09
C HIS A 93 8.06 6.22 -7.75
N CYS A 94 7.39 5.93 -6.63
CA CYS A 94 8.04 5.86 -5.32
C CYS A 94 9.16 4.82 -5.33
N ARG A 95 8.92 3.61 -5.87
CA ARG A 95 9.95 2.56 -6.00
C ARG A 95 11.14 3.03 -6.83
N THR A 96 10.90 3.62 -8.00
CA THR A 96 11.97 4.09 -8.89
C THR A 96 12.86 5.15 -8.24
N ASN A 97 12.29 5.95 -7.31
CA ASN A 97 13.00 7.02 -6.62
C ASN A 97 13.45 6.63 -5.19
N GLY A 98 13.31 5.37 -4.79
CA GLY A 98 13.71 4.90 -3.45
C GLY A 98 12.89 5.51 -2.30
N LEU A 99 11.66 5.95 -2.57
CA LEU A 99 10.76 6.55 -1.58
C LEU A 99 9.84 5.48 -1.00
N PHE A 100 10.21 4.91 0.13
CA PHE A 100 9.39 3.91 0.82
C PHE A 100 8.05 4.49 1.24
N VAL A 101 6.99 3.69 1.15
CA VAL A 101 5.60 4.12 1.39
C VAL A 101 4.98 3.38 2.56
N LEU A 102 4.33 4.13 3.44
CA LEU A 102 3.53 3.62 4.54
C LEU A 102 2.04 3.91 4.28
N LEU A 103 1.27 2.86 4.11
CA LEU A 103 -0.17 2.92 3.88
C LEU A 103 -0.90 2.73 5.21
N TYR A 104 -1.82 3.63 5.55
CA TYR A 104 -2.60 3.48 6.77
C TYR A 104 -4.09 3.74 6.54
N GLY A 105 -4.92 3.21 7.41
CA GLY A 105 -6.37 3.40 7.34
C GLY A 105 -7.15 2.15 7.80
N PRO A 106 -8.47 2.19 7.80
CA PRO A 106 -9.32 1.10 8.25
C PRO A 106 -9.04 -0.22 7.52
N PRO A 107 -9.35 -1.38 8.12
CA PRO A 107 -9.24 -2.66 7.44
C PRO A 107 -10.22 -2.72 6.25
N GLY A 108 -9.89 -3.50 5.21
CA GLY A 108 -10.80 -3.68 4.07
C GLY A 108 -10.86 -2.54 3.05
N THR A 109 -10.02 -1.49 3.17
CA THR A 109 -9.98 -0.34 2.25
C THR A 109 -9.12 -0.56 1.00
N GLY A 110 -8.40 -1.70 0.90
CA GLY A 110 -7.63 -2.09 -0.27
C GLY A 110 -6.16 -1.70 -0.26
N LYS A 111 -5.55 -1.45 0.92
CA LYS A 111 -4.10 -1.15 1.06
C LYS A 111 -3.21 -2.20 0.41
N THR A 112 -3.33 -3.46 0.84
CA THR A 112 -2.60 -4.62 0.30
C THR A 112 -2.86 -4.79 -1.20
N ALA A 113 -4.14 -4.67 -1.61
CA ALA A 113 -4.55 -4.79 -3.01
C ALA A 113 -3.91 -3.75 -3.93
N MET A 114 -3.69 -2.53 -3.44
CA MET A 114 -3.00 -1.46 -4.17
C MET A 114 -1.52 -1.80 -4.41
N VAL A 115 -0.82 -2.32 -3.38
CA VAL A 115 0.59 -2.72 -3.51
C VAL A 115 0.73 -3.92 -4.46
N GLU A 116 -0.15 -4.93 -4.33
CA GLU A 116 -0.17 -6.08 -5.24
C GLU A 116 -0.44 -5.64 -6.70
N ALA A 117 -1.34 -4.68 -6.93
CA ALA A 117 -1.62 -4.15 -8.26
C ALA A 117 -0.43 -3.34 -8.81
N ALA A 118 0.29 -2.62 -7.94
CA ALA A 118 1.45 -1.86 -8.35
C ALA A 118 2.61 -2.75 -8.82
N PHE A 119 2.82 -3.89 -8.17
CA PHE A 119 3.99 -4.74 -8.38
C PHE A 119 3.68 -6.15 -8.91
N ASN A 120 2.45 -6.43 -9.20
CA ASN A 120 1.85 -7.58 -9.89
C ASN A 120 2.74 -8.83 -10.08
N GLY A 121 2.78 -9.70 -9.06
CA GLY A 121 3.54 -10.96 -9.07
C GLY A 121 5.04 -10.83 -8.78
N ASP A 122 5.57 -9.62 -8.71
CA ASP A 122 6.97 -9.33 -8.40
C ASP A 122 7.10 -8.74 -7.00
N LEU A 123 6.42 -9.35 -6.02
CA LEU A 123 6.24 -8.83 -4.67
C LEU A 123 6.44 -9.95 -3.65
N TYR A 124 7.31 -9.72 -2.68
CA TYR A 124 7.38 -10.51 -1.45
C TYR A 124 6.47 -9.89 -0.39
N THR A 125 5.86 -10.72 0.45
CA THR A 125 4.94 -10.24 1.50
C THR A 125 5.25 -10.92 2.82
N VAL A 126 5.25 -10.13 3.89
CA VAL A 126 5.24 -10.58 5.29
C VAL A 126 3.96 -10.06 5.92
N ALA A 127 3.17 -10.96 6.51
CA ALA A 127 2.02 -10.61 7.33
C ALA A 127 2.51 -10.40 8.77
N GLY A 128 2.50 -9.15 9.22
CA GLY A 128 2.93 -8.79 10.57
C GLY A 128 1.91 -9.17 11.63
N SER A 129 2.41 -9.62 12.76
CA SER A 129 1.64 -9.92 13.97
C SER A 129 2.49 -9.66 15.22
N GLY A 130 1.90 -9.81 16.41
CA GLY A 130 2.64 -9.74 17.67
C GLY A 130 3.65 -10.87 17.86
N ASP A 131 3.48 -11.97 17.14
CA ASP A 131 4.35 -13.17 17.20
C ASP A 131 5.38 -13.19 16.07
N THR A 132 5.42 -12.16 15.21
CA THR A 132 6.39 -12.09 14.12
C THR A 132 7.81 -11.97 14.66
N GLU A 133 8.70 -12.84 14.19
CA GLU A 133 10.10 -12.91 14.59
C GLU A 133 11.05 -12.44 13.48
N THR A 134 12.30 -12.19 13.82
CA THR A 134 13.35 -11.85 12.84
C THR A 134 13.54 -12.96 11.81
N ALA A 135 13.33 -14.22 12.18
CA ALA A 135 13.42 -15.36 11.30
C ALA A 135 12.41 -15.31 10.14
N ASP A 136 11.20 -14.72 10.37
CA ASP A 136 10.17 -14.59 9.34
C ASP A 136 10.58 -13.63 8.23
N PHE A 137 11.48 -12.69 8.53
CA PHE A 137 12.07 -11.77 7.55
C PHE A 137 13.33 -12.31 6.91
N VAL A 138 14.25 -12.81 7.73
CA VAL A 138 15.63 -13.14 7.32
C VAL A 138 15.75 -14.58 6.84
N GLY A 139 15.07 -15.50 7.51
CA GLY A 139 15.12 -16.93 7.19
C GLY A 139 15.50 -17.80 8.38
N THR A 140 15.48 -19.09 8.14
CA THR A 140 15.70 -20.10 9.19
C THR A 140 16.31 -21.37 8.64
N PHE A 141 16.91 -22.17 9.53
CA PHE A 141 17.29 -23.54 9.22
C PHE A 141 16.06 -24.46 9.31
N TYR A 142 15.95 -25.37 8.35
CA TYR A 142 14.95 -26.44 8.35
C TYR A 142 15.60 -27.78 8.15
N GLN A 143 15.00 -28.85 8.70
CA GLN A 143 15.49 -30.19 8.53
C GLN A 143 14.95 -30.80 7.23
N LYS A 144 15.87 -31.31 6.41
CA LYS A 144 15.53 -32.06 5.21
C LYS A 144 15.07 -33.48 5.54
N PRO A 145 14.40 -34.19 4.60
CA PRO A 145 14.00 -35.59 4.78
C PRO A 145 15.17 -36.54 5.06
N ASP A 146 16.37 -36.19 4.63
CA ASP A 146 17.61 -36.95 4.87
C ASP A 146 18.22 -36.73 6.27
N GLY A 147 17.58 -35.90 7.11
CA GLY A 147 18.04 -35.55 8.46
C GLY A 147 19.03 -34.41 8.53
N ASN A 148 19.55 -33.93 7.40
CA ASN A 148 20.45 -32.77 7.34
C ASN A 148 19.69 -31.47 7.49
N PHE A 149 20.36 -30.41 7.98
CA PHE A 149 19.82 -29.09 8.04
C PHE A 149 20.19 -28.28 6.78
N ALA A 150 19.25 -27.47 6.31
CA ALA A 150 19.47 -26.49 5.24
C ALA A 150 18.93 -25.13 5.66
N TRP A 151 19.57 -24.10 5.18
CA TRP A 151 19.10 -22.73 5.34
C TRP A 151 18.05 -22.40 4.26
N SER A 152 17.01 -21.66 4.64
CA SER A 152 16.05 -21.05 3.72
C SER A 152 16.01 -19.55 3.96
N ASP A 153 16.35 -18.76 2.94
CA ASP A 153 16.22 -17.30 3.01
C ASP A 153 14.76 -16.89 3.18
N GLY A 154 14.54 -15.92 4.04
CA GLY A 154 13.25 -15.30 4.24
C GLY A 154 12.91 -14.26 3.15
N PRO A 155 11.68 -13.73 3.18
CA PRO A 155 11.17 -12.78 2.18
C PRO A 155 12.01 -11.51 2.03
N LEU A 156 12.57 -11.00 3.12
CA LEU A 156 13.40 -9.78 3.11
C LEU A 156 14.71 -10.01 2.35
N LEU A 157 15.44 -11.10 2.64
CA LEU A 157 16.68 -11.40 1.94
C LEU A 157 16.45 -11.67 0.46
N LYS A 158 15.39 -12.42 0.13
CA LYS A 158 15.00 -12.67 -1.28
C LYS A 158 14.69 -11.37 -2.00
N ALA A 159 13.88 -10.49 -1.38
CA ALA A 159 13.54 -9.20 -1.96
C ALA A 159 14.79 -8.34 -2.21
N MET A 160 15.73 -8.30 -1.26
CA MET A 160 16.98 -7.56 -1.38
C MET A 160 17.84 -8.11 -2.52
N GLU A 161 18.06 -9.42 -2.59
CA GLU A 161 18.93 -10.05 -3.58
C GLU A 161 18.36 -10.03 -5.00
N GLU A 162 17.05 -10.08 -5.11
CA GLU A 162 16.37 -10.04 -6.41
C GLU A 162 16.04 -8.60 -6.86
N GLY A 163 16.24 -7.60 -5.98
CA GLY A 163 15.86 -6.21 -6.27
C GLY A 163 14.34 -6.03 -6.39
N LYS A 164 13.57 -6.79 -5.61
CA LYS A 164 12.11 -6.80 -5.65
C LYS A 164 11.47 -6.05 -4.48
N PRO A 165 10.21 -5.61 -4.62
CA PRO A 165 9.46 -5.05 -3.51
C PRO A 165 9.14 -6.07 -2.42
N LEU A 166 9.14 -5.57 -1.17
CA LEU A 166 8.64 -6.24 0.02
C LEU A 166 7.46 -5.46 0.58
N LEU A 167 6.32 -6.10 0.73
CA LEU A 167 5.19 -5.59 1.51
C LEU A 167 5.24 -6.16 2.92
N ILE A 168 5.15 -5.30 3.92
CA ILE A 168 4.93 -5.69 5.31
C ILE A 168 3.50 -5.26 5.65
N ASP A 169 2.58 -6.21 5.60
CA ASP A 169 1.19 -5.96 5.99
C ASP A 169 1.07 -6.00 7.52
N GLU A 170 0.21 -5.18 8.08
CA GLU A 170 0.04 -4.96 9.53
C GLU A 170 1.37 -4.66 10.26
N VAL A 171 2.23 -3.85 9.62
CA VAL A 171 3.59 -3.52 10.12
C VAL A 171 3.61 -2.95 11.54
N ALA A 172 2.54 -2.29 11.97
CA ALA A 172 2.41 -1.71 13.31
C ALA A 172 2.16 -2.75 14.43
N LEU A 173 1.89 -4.01 14.08
CA LEU A 173 1.78 -5.11 15.05
C LEU A 173 3.13 -5.79 15.32
N VAL A 174 4.11 -5.61 14.44
CA VAL A 174 5.45 -6.20 14.59
C VAL A 174 6.23 -5.48 15.69
N ASP A 175 6.91 -6.23 16.55
CA ASP A 175 7.74 -5.63 17.59
C ASP A 175 8.83 -4.73 16.96
N PRO A 176 9.03 -3.50 17.46
CA PRO A 176 10.07 -2.60 16.94
C PRO A 176 11.49 -3.18 16.94
N LYS A 177 11.78 -4.14 17.84
CA LYS A 177 13.07 -4.84 17.85
C LYS A 177 13.26 -5.74 16.63
N VAL A 178 12.19 -6.40 16.20
CA VAL A 178 12.18 -7.23 15.00
C VAL A 178 12.28 -6.34 13.75
N MET A 179 11.57 -5.21 13.73
CA MET A 179 11.66 -4.24 12.63
C MET A 179 13.06 -3.65 12.43
N ALA A 180 13.94 -3.70 13.42
CA ALA A 180 15.30 -3.18 13.29
C ALA A 180 16.09 -3.82 12.14
N VAL A 181 15.84 -5.10 11.82
CA VAL A 181 16.48 -5.77 10.69
C VAL A 181 16.00 -5.20 9.35
N VAL A 182 14.72 -4.87 9.25
CA VAL A 182 14.15 -4.22 8.05
C VAL A 182 14.70 -2.81 7.89
N TYR A 183 14.82 -2.06 8.99
CA TYR A 183 15.39 -0.70 8.94
C TYR A 183 16.85 -0.69 8.45
N SER A 184 17.63 -1.73 8.76
CA SER A 184 18.99 -1.88 8.25
C SER A 184 19.03 -2.06 6.74
N ALA A 185 18.03 -2.70 6.15
CA ALA A 185 17.89 -2.82 4.69
C ALA A 185 17.44 -1.51 4.03
N MET A 186 16.74 -0.64 4.77
CA MET A 186 16.18 0.62 4.29
C MET A 186 17.13 1.80 4.46
N ASP A 187 18.19 1.67 5.24
CA ASP A 187 19.17 2.74 5.44
C ASP A 187 20.06 2.91 4.19
N GLY A 188 20.87 3.98 4.19
CA GLY A 188 21.72 4.31 3.03
C GLY A 188 22.79 3.27 2.67
N ARG A 189 23.04 2.26 3.52
CA ARG A 189 23.94 1.14 3.24
C ARG A 189 23.22 0.00 2.52
N GLY A 190 21.92 -0.18 2.82
CA GLY A 190 21.09 -1.22 2.22
C GLY A 190 21.63 -2.63 2.45
N GLU A 191 22.16 -2.94 3.65
CA GLU A 191 22.78 -4.23 3.92
C GLU A 191 22.34 -4.83 5.26
N ILE A 192 22.29 -6.17 5.30
CA ILE A 192 21.98 -6.96 6.49
C ILE A 192 23.08 -7.99 6.71
N VAL A 193 23.55 -8.09 7.96
CA VAL A 193 24.40 -9.19 8.41
C VAL A 193 23.51 -10.33 8.89
N VAL A 194 23.60 -11.50 8.25
CA VAL A 194 22.79 -12.68 8.59
C VAL A 194 23.41 -13.42 9.75
N THR A 195 23.15 -12.93 10.98
CA THR A 195 23.76 -13.48 12.20
C THR A 195 23.31 -14.92 12.51
N ALA A 196 22.09 -15.30 12.11
CA ALA A 196 21.56 -16.65 12.29
C ALA A 196 22.24 -17.69 11.38
N ASN A 197 22.87 -17.24 10.28
CA ASN A 197 23.67 -18.09 9.39
C ASN A 197 24.94 -17.33 8.98
N PRO A 198 26.06 -17.50 9.70
CA PRO A 198 27.31 -16.81 9.40
C PRO A 198 27.88 -17.12 7.99
N GLU A 199 27.58 -18.28 7.43
CA GLU A 199 28.02 -18.64 6.06
C GLU A 199 27.31 -17.79 5.00
N ARG A 200 26.10 -17.32 5.31
CA ARG A 200 25.35 -16.43 4.42
C ARG A 200 25.98 -15.02 4.34
N GLY A 201 26.66 -14.60 5.40
CA GLY A 201 27.43 -13.38 5.46
C GLY A 201 26.56 -12.10 5.40
N ILE A 202 27.01 -11.14 4.59
CA ILE A 202 26.33 -9.87 4.38
C ILE A 202 25.52 -9.92 3.09
N VAL A 203 24.23 -9.61 3.19
CA VAL A 203 23.33 -9.47 2.04
C VAL A 203 23.11 -7.99 1.76
N LYS A 204 23.32 -7.59 0.50
CA LYS A 204 23.13 -6.22 0.03
C LYS A 204 21.93 -6.10 -0.89
N ALA A 205 21.17 -5.05 -0.69
CA ALA A 205 20.02 -4.76 -1.55
C ALA A 205 20.48 -4.42 -2.98
N LYS A 206 19.93 -5.13 -3.96
CA LYS A 206 20.10 -4.80 -5.38
C LYS A 206 19.19 -3.65 -5.78
N GLU A 207 19.54 -3.01 -6.89
CA GLU A 207 18.70 -1.98 -7.51
C GLU A 207 17.28 -2.49 -7.72
N GLY A 208 16.29 -1.69 -7.34
CA GLY A 208 14.89 -2.06 -7.41
C GLY A 208 14.31 -2.64 -6.12
N PHE A 209 15.13 -2.96 -5.11
CA PHE A 209 14.63 -3.28 -3.78
C PHE A 209 13.80 -2.13 -3.23
N TYR A 210 12.66 -2.45 -2.65
CA TYR A 210 11.69 -1.46 -2.19
C TYR A 210 10.86 -2.02 -1.03
N VAL A 211 10.51 -1.19 -0.07
CA VAL A 211 9.66 -1.59 1.05
C VAL A 211 8.39 -0.74 1.07
N ALA A 212 7.25 -1.41 1.12
CA ALA A 212 5.96 -0.83 1.42
C ALA A 212 5.44 -1.38 2.75
N GLY A 213 5.00 -0.52 3.66
CA GLY A 213 4.33 -0.91 4.89
C GLY A 213 2.83 -0.63 4.79
N ALA A 214 2.02 -1.48 5.41
CA ALA A 214 0.59 -1.22 5.57
C ALA A 214 0.15 -1.50 7.01
N TYR A 215 -0.75 -0.69 7.55
CA TYR A 215 -1.31 -0.94 8.89
C TYR A 215 -2.69 -0.31 9.09
N ASN A 216 -3.38 -0.79 10.10
CA ASN A 216 -4.59 -0.18 10.63
C ASN A 216 -4.24 0.56 11.93
N PRO A 217 -4.40 1.91 11.99
CA PRO A 217 -4.05 2.69 13.19
C PRO A 217 -4.91 2.34 14.41
N ASN A 218 -6.10 1.78 14.19
CA ASN A 218 -7.04 1.39 15.24
C ASN A 218 -6.98 -0.11 15.57
N ALA A 219 -6.03 -0.87 15.01
CA ALA A 219 -5.89 -2.27 15.35
C ALA A 219 -5.42 -2.43 16.81
N PRO A 220 -6.03 -3.34 17.61
CA PRO A 220 -5.57 -3.63 18.95
C PRO A 220 -4.09 -4.05 18.92
N GLY A 221 -3.27 -3.42 19.76
CA GLY A 221 -1.83 -3.71 19.81
C GLY A 221 -0.96 -2.99 18.78
N ALA A 222 -1.54 -2.23 17.85
CA ALA A 222 -0.76 -1.46 16.89
C ALA A 222 0.17 -0.45 17.58
N ARG A 223 1.47 -0.50 17.23
CA ARG A 223 2.51 0.38 17.76
C ARG A 223 3.18 1.13 16.62
N VAL A 224 2.86 2.41 16.51
CA VAL A 224 3.47 3.29 15.51
C VAL A 224 4.60 4.05 16.19
N SER A 225 5.83 3.57 16.04
CA SER A 225 7.01 4.22 16.58
C SER A 225 7.51 5.34 15.67
N GLU A 226 8.21 6.33 16.24
CA GLU A 226 8.88 7.38 15.49
C GLU A 226 9.92 6.78 14.51
N ALA A 227 10.60 5.70 14.91
CA ALA A 227 11.53 4.98 14.07
C ALA A 227 10.86 4.39 12.82
N LEU A 228 9.64 3.85 12.96
CA LEU A 228 8.84 3.39 11.83
C LEU A 228 8.49 4.56 10.90
N LEU A 229 7.91 5.62 11.45
CA LEU A 229 7.48 6.79 10.65
C LEU A 229 8.64 7.43 9.89
N SER A 230 9.81 7.56 10.52
CA SER A 230 10.99 8.20 9.90
C SER A 230 11.59 7.39 8.75
N ARG A 231 11.34 6.09 8.65
CA ARG A 231 11.85 5.22 7.58
C ARG A 231 10.97 5.23 6.33
N PHE A 232 9.74 5.67 6.45
CA PHE A 232 8.81 5.80 5.33
C PHE A 232 8.56 7.28 5.05
N PRO A 233 9.23 7.89 4.05
CA PRO A 233 9.06 9.32 3.75
C PRO A 233 7.68 9.66 3.17
N ILE A 234 6.94 8.68 2.66
CA ILE A 234 5.61 8.86 2.09
C ILE A 234 4.58 8.12 2.93
N HIS A 235 3.60 8.87 3.44
CA HIS A 235 2.48 8.33 4.20
C HIS A 235 1.19 8.57 3.42
N ILE A 236 0.44 7.51 3.14
CA ILE A 236 -0.81 7.58 2.36
C ILE A 236 -1.95 7.03 3.21
N GLU A 237 -2.95 7.85 3.47
CA GLU A 237 -4.20 7.42 4.06
C GLU A 237 -5.08 6.76 3.02
N VAL A 238 -5.55 5.54 3.33
CA VAL A 238 -6.35 4.73 2.42
C VAL A 238 -7.72 4.51 3.03
N ASN A 239 -8.66 5.36 2.67
CA ASN A 239 -10.06 5.29 3.10
C ASN A 239 -10.91 4.50 2.11
N SER A 240 -12.14 4.13 2.52
CA SER A 240 -13.09 3.51 1.60
C SER A 240 -13.56 4.48 0.54
N ASP A 241 -13.56 4.00 -0.68
CA ASP A 241 -14.15 4.70 -1.83
C ASP A 241 -15.53 4.10 -2.13
N PHE A 242 -16.57 4.81 -1.69
CA PHE A 242 -17.95 4.36 -1.89
C PHE A 242 -18.43 4.57 -3.34
N ASP A 243 -17.78 5.41 -4.13
CA ASP A 243 -18.09 5.56 -5.54
C ASP A 243 -17.47 4.40 -6.33
N LEU A 244 -16.29 3.93 -5.91
CA LEU A 244 -15.75 2.66 -6.38
C LEU A 244 -16.69 1.50 -6.01
N ALA A 245 -17.20 1.43 -4.78
CA ALA A 245 -18.17 0.39 -4.40
C ALA A 245 -19.40 0.38 -5.32
N ARG A 246 -19.91 1.57 -5.66
CA ARG A 246 -21.01 1.74 -6.63
C ARG A 246 -20.63 1.22 -8.02
N SER A 247 -19.44 1.56 -8.52
CA SER A 247 -18.96 1.09 -9.83
C SER A 247 -18.76 -0.43 -9.89
N LEU A 248 -18.51 -1.06 -8.75
CA LEU A 248 -18.44 -2.51 -8.58
C LEU A 248 -19.84 -3.19 -8.46
N GLY A 249 -20.91 -2.40 -8.57
CA GLY A 249 -22.29 -2.89 -8.56
C GLY A 249 -22.86 -3.14 -7.17
N VAL A 250 -22.31 -2.51 -6.12
CA VAL A 250 -22.96 -2.53 -4.79
C VAL A 250 -24.21 -1.69 -4.83
N ALA A 251 -25.29 -2.19 -4.24
CA ALA A 251 -26.61 -1.55 -4.23
C ALA A 251 -26.56 -0.15 -3.59
N SER A 252 -27.18 0.84 -4.25
CA SER A 252 -27.12 2.25 -3.82
C SER A 252 -27.74 2.48 -2.44
N ASN A 253 -28.76 1.70 -2.06
CA ASN A 253 -29.35 1.73 -0.72
C ASN A 253 -28.32 1.33 0.35
N PHE A 254 -27.51 0.29 0.12
CA PHE A 254 -26.47 -0.12 1.05
C PHE A 254 -25.31 0.87 1.08
N ILE A 255 -24.93 1.47 -0.06
CA ILE A 255 -23.92 2.55 -0.08
C ILE A 255 -24.35 3.73 0.78
N THR A 256 -25.64 4.08 0.77
CA THR A 256 -26.21 5.12 1.65
C THR A 256 -26.04 4.76 3.12
N VAL A 257 -26.34 3.51 3.50
CA VAL A 257 -26.10 3.00 4.86
C VAL A 257 -24.63 3.09 5.22
N ALA A 258 -23.73 2.60 4.36
CA ALA A 258 -22.29 2.60 4.62
C ALA A 258 -21.73 4.03 4.81
N LYS A 259 -22.13 4.99 3.97
CA LYS A 259 -21.74 6.41 4.10
C LYS A 259 -22.27 7.02 5.40
N ASN A 260 -23.52 6.72 5.79
CA ASN A 260 -24.10 7.22 7.04
C ASN A 260 -23.37 6.65 8.26
N LEU A 261 -23.12 5.34 8.30
CA LEU A 261 -22.37 4.71 9.36
C LEU A 261 -20.91 5.21 9.42
N ASP A 262 -20.29 5.45 8.28
CA ASP A 262 -18.93 6.00 8.23
C ASP A 262 -18.87 7.43 8.78
N THR A 263 -19.87 8.26 8.48
CA THR A 263 -20.00 9.60 9.09
C THR A 263 -20.13 9.51 10.61
N LYS A 264 -20.93 8.59 11.12
CA LYS A 264 -21.08 8.36 12.55
C LYS A 264 -19.79 7.88 13.21
N ARG A 265 -19.04 7.01 12.54
CA ARG A 265 -17.72 6.55 13.01
C ARG A 265 -16.72 7.72 13.07
N LEU A 266 -16.67 8.55 12.03
CA LEU A 266 -15.81 9.74 12.00
C LEU A 266 -16.15 10.76 13.10
N ASN A 267 -17.43 10.86 13.47
CA ASN A 267 -17.90 11.68 14.58
C ASN A 267 -17.66 11.06 15.97
N GLY A 268 -17.18 9.81 16.03
CA GLY A 268 -16.96 9.08 17.29
C GLY A 268 -18.23 8.56 17.95
N GLU A 269 -19.37 8.51 17.21
CA GLU A 269 -20.63 7.97 17.72
C GLU A 269 -20.64 6.44 17.77
N ILE A 270 -19.87 5.80 16.88
CA ILE A 270 -19.67 4.36 16.78
C ILE A 270 -18.20 4.08 16.43
N THR A 271 -17.76 2.84 16.66
CA THR A 271 -16.37 2.43 16.41
C THR A 271 -16.17 1.80 15.03
N TRP A 272 -17.24 1.31 14.41
CA TRP A 272 -17.21 0.52 13.19
C TRP A 272 -18.15 1.07 12.09
N SER A 273 -17.73 0.94 10.84
CA SER A 273 -18.57 1.12 9.66
C SER A 273 -18.17 0.16 8.55
N PRO A 274 -19.11 -0.27 7.68
CA PRO A 274 -18.80 -1.09 6.53
C PRO A 274 -17.82 -0.37 5.61
N GLN A 275 -16.67 -1.00 5.35
CA GLN A 275 -15.67 -0.53 4.41
C GLN A 275 -15.88 -1.19 3.04
N LEU A 276 -14.98 -0.97 2.08
CA LEU A 276 -15.11 -1.52 0.72
C LEU A 276 -15.24 -3.05 0.70
N ARG A 277 -14.53 -3.75 1.59
CA ARG A 277 -14.61 -5.21 1.73
C ARG A 277 -16.01 -5.68 2.10
N GLU A 278 -16.60 -5.05 3.11
CA GLU A 278 -17.93 -5.35 3.59
C GLU A 278 -19.00 -4.96 2.56
N CYS A 279 -18.80 -3.87 1.82
CA CYS A 279 -19.67 -3.48 0.71
C CYS A 279 -19.69 -4.54 -0.40
N ILE A 280 -18.51 -5.05 -0.80
CA ILE A 280 -18.42 -6.13 -1.80
C ILE A 280 -19.01 -7.44 -1.26
N ALA A 281 -18.82 -7.75 0.03
CA ALA A 281 -19.41 -8.90 0.67
C ALA A 281 -20.93 -8.81 0.70
N PHE A 282 -21.50 -7.65 1.05
CA PHE A 282 -22.94 -7.40 1.01
C PHE A 282 -23.52 -7.72 -0.37
N LYS A 283 -22.92 -7.20 -1.43
CA LYS A 283 -23.33 -7.50 -2.81
C LYS A 283 -23.36 -9.01 -3.07
N LYS A 284 -22.25 -9.71 -2.81
CA LYS A 284 -22.12 -11.15 -3.07
C LYS A 284 -23.16 -11.97 -2.27
N ILE A 285 -23.35 -11.62 -1.01
CA ILE A 285 -24.35 -12.31 -0.14
C ILE A 285 -25.75 -12.02 -0.65
N SER A 286 -26.05 -10.78 -1.03
CA SER A 286 -27.35 -10.40 -1.56
C SER A 286 -27.69 -11.13 -2.86
N GLU A 287 -26.70 -11.27 -3.76
CA GLU A 287 -26.86 -12.01 -5.02
C GLU A 287 -27.03 -13.52 -4.80
N THR A 288 -26.42 -14.09 -3.74
CA THR A 288 -26.44 -15.54 -3.49
C THR A 288 -27.61 -15.97 -2.62
N PHE A 289 -27.94 -15.20 -1.57
CA PHE A 289 -28.87 -15.59 -0.53
C PHE A 289 -30.04 -14.61 -0.32
N GLY A 290 -30.03 -13.50 -1.06
CA GLY A 290 -31.04 -12.44 -0.94
C GLY A 290 -30.61 -11.31 0.03
N GLU A 291 -31.29 -10.17 -0.16
CA GLU A 291 -30.95 -8.91 0.55
C GLU A 291 -31.15 -9.01 2.07
N LYS A 292 -32.21 -9.73 2.53
CA LYS A 292 -32.48 -9.92 3.97
C LYS A 292 -31.30 -10.57 4.71
N LEU A 293 -30.72 -11.61 4.11
CA LEU A 293 -29.57 -12.30 4.70
C LEU A 293 -28.32 -11.44 4.67
N ALA A 294 -28.13 -10.64 3.62
CA ALA A 294 -27.04 -9.69 3.55
C ALA A 294 -27.13 -8.60 4.65
N ILE A 295 -28.33 -8.06 4.91
CA ILE A 295 -28.58 -7.10 6.00
C ILE A 295 -28.30 -7.75 7.37
N ALA A 296 -28.81 -8.97 7.60
CA ALA A 296 -28.54 -9.70 8.83
C ALA A 296 -27.04 -9.96 9.06
N ASN A 297 -26.32 -10.25 7.98
CA ASN A 297 -24.85 -10.42 8.03
C ASN A 297 -24.12 -9.13 8.45
N VAL A 298 -24.56 -7.96 8.00
CA VAL A 298 -23.98 -6.67 8.44
C VAL A 298 -24.13 -6.51 9.96
N LEU A 299 -25.31 -6.82 10.52
CA LEU A 299 -25.54 -6.81 11.97
C LEU A 299 -24.69 -7.82 12.73
N SER A 300 -24.42 -8.99 12.12
CA SER A 300 -23.55 -10.01 12.73
C SER A 300 -22.08 -9.62 12.71
N SER A 301 -21.68 -8.77 11.74
CA SER A 301 -20.29 -8.37 11.52
C SER A 301 -19.88 -7.13 12.32
N CYS A 302 -20.85 -6.35 12.82
CA CYS A 302 -20.55 -5.16 13.61
C CYS A 302 -20.28 -5.51 15.08
N PRO A 303 -19.46 -4.72 15.80
CA PRO A 303 -19.27 -4.85 17.24
C PRO A 303 -20.59 -4.77 18.01
N ASP A 304 -20.67 -5.46 19.13
CA ASP A 304 -21.88 -5.51 19.95
C ASP A 304 -22.32 -4.13 20.45
N GLU A 305 -21.36 -3.28 20.80
CA GLU A 305 -21.58 -1.89 21.21
C GLU A 305 -22.25 -1.02 20.15
N ASP A 306 -21.94 -1.26 18.88
CA ASP A 306 -22.46 -0.47 17.75
C ASP A 306 -23.78 -1.03 17.19
N ARG A 307 -24.15 -2.27 17.56
CA ARG A 307 -25.23 -3.04 16.94
C ARG A 307 -26.57 -2.31 16.95
N ALA A 308 -26.91 -1.61 18.02
CA ALA A 308 -28.16 -0.88 18.13
C ALA A 308 -28.25 0.28 17.12
N VAL A 309 -27.16 1.03 16.96
CA VAL A 309 -27.07 2.15 16.01
C VAL A 309 -27.09 1.64 14.57
N VAL A 310 -26.34 0.57 14.30
CA VAL A 310 -26.30 -0.06 12.97
C VAL A 310 -27.67 -0.61 12.58
N ALA A 311 -28.39 -1.28 13.51
CA ALA A 311 -29.74 -1.78 13.29
C ALA A 311 -30.76 -0.66 12.99
N ASP A 312 -30.66 0.47 13.67
CA ASP A 312 -31.51 1.64 13.43
C ASP A 312 -31.29 2.22 12.03
N VAL A 313 -30.01 2.40 11.62
CA VAL A 313 -29.68 2.90 10.28
C VAL A 313 -30.16 1.94 9.19
N LEU A 314 -29.95 0.63 9.35
CA LEU A 314 -30.41 -0.38 8.42
C LEU A 314 -31.95 -0.40 8.32
N SER A 315 -32.67 -0.38 9.46
CA SER A 315 -34.12 -0.41 9.46
C SER A 315 -34.76 0.81 8.81
N ARG A 316 -34.16 2.00 8.98
CA ARG A 316 -34.61 3.23 8.29
C ARG A 316 -34.43 3.14 6.78
N GLN A 317 -33.35 2.52 6.32
CA GLN A 317 -33.04 2.44 4.88
C GLN A 317 -33.81 1.32 4.17
N PHE A 318 -33.99 0.17 4.83
CA PHE A 318 -34.60 -1.02 4.21
C PHE A 318 -36.05 -1.27 4.64
N GLY A 319 -36.56 -0.51 5.62
CA GLY A 319 -37.97 -0.59 6.05
C GLY A 319 -38.32 -1.81 6.92
N GLU A 320 -37.34 -2.66 7.24
CA GLU A 320 -37.54 -3.89 8.02
C GLU A 320 -36.63 -3.93 9.24
N LYS A 321 -37.14 -4.43 10.37
CA LYS A 321 -36.33 -4.81 11.52
C LYS A 321 -35.72 -6.18 11.25
N THR A 322 -34.38 -6.22 11.12
CA THR A 322 -33.64 -7.46 10.89
C THR A 322 -32.79 -7.76 12.11
N GLY A 323 -32.79 -9.01 12.57
CA GLY A 323 -31.85 -9.49 13.59
C GLY A 323 -30.54 -9.96 12.98
N SER A 324 -29.52 -10.20 13.81
CA SER A 324 -28.28 -10.85 13.40
C SER A 324 -28.53 -12.29 12.95
N LEU A 325 -27.61 -12.83 12.13
CA LEU A 325 -27.68 -14.22 11.67
C LEU A 325 -27.62 -15.20 12.85
N GLN A 326 -28.52 -16.14 12.88
CA GLN A 326 -28.56 -17.22 13.88
C GLN A 326 -28.90 -18.54 13.19
N LEU A 327 -28.25 -19.61 13.64
CA LEU A 327 -28.66 -20.95 13.22
C LEU A 327 -29.97 -21.32 13.91
N GLY A 328 -30.94 -21.82 13.13
CA GLY A 328 -32.17 -22.38 13.66
C GLY A 328 -31.96 -23.76 14.29
N ALA A 329 -33.08 -24.38 14.73
CA ALA A 329 -33.05 -25.76 15.17
C ALA A 329 -32.66 -26.70 14.02
N GLN A 330 -31.98 -27.81 14.35
CA GLN A 330 -31.76 -28.87 13.38
C GLN A 330 -33.08 -29.43 12.86
N VAL A 331 -33.20 -29.59 11.54
CA VAL A 331 -34.32 -30.19 10.88
C VAL A 331 -34.14 -31.70 10.80
#